data_26c94cf00119545b36f20c236f77c4ad
#
_entry.id   26c94cf00119545b36f20c236f77c4ad
#
_cell.length_a   1.000
_cell.length_b   1.000
_cell.length_c   1.000
_cell.angle_alpha   90.00
_cell.angle_beta   90.00
_cell.angle_gamma   90.00
#
_symmetry.space_group_name_H-M   'P 1'
#
loop_
_entity.id
_entity.type
_entity.pdbx_description
1 polymer ?
#
loop_
_entity_poly.entity_id
_entity_poly.type
_entity_poly.pdbx_seq_one_letter_code
_entity_poly.pdbx_strand_id
1 'polypeptide(L)'
;MNSSPSITVTRPDLQRLEQLLDSLEEFGPGAQALQTELDRAEVVGQLQIPDSVVTMNSRVHCREEVSGKDYHLTLVYPQDAGGEGTVSILAPVGSALLGLSVGQHIDWPAPSGKQLKLNLLAVEYQPEASGDYSL
;
A
#
# COMPACT_ATOMS: atom_id res chain seq x y z
N MET A 1 -10.37 1.59 20.12
CA MET A 1 -8.93 1.76 19.96
C MET A 1 -8.50 1.29 18.58
N ASN A 2 -7.72 2.06 17.91
CA ASN A 2 -7.26 1.71 16.58
C ASN A 2 -6.07 0.77 16.68
N SER A 3 -6.19 -0.42 16.08
CA SER A 3 -5.13 -1.42 16.08
C SER A 3 -4.26 -1.36 14.83
N SER A 4 -4.55 -0.45 13.89
CA SER A 4 -3.77 -0.32 12.67
C SER A 4 -2.35 0.16 12.97
N PRO A 5 -1.32 -0.42 12.32
CA PRO A 5 0.04 0.06 12.51
C PRO A 5 0.22 1.47 11.97
N SER A 6 1.22 2.16 12.50
CA SER A 6 1.62 3.46 11.94
C SER A 6 2.18 3.26 10.54
N ILE A 7 1.89 4.19 9.64
CA ILE A 7 2.41 4.12 8.28
C ILE A 7 3.33 5.30 8.00
N THR A 8 4.24 5.11 7.05
CA THR A 8 5.19 6.12 6.61
C THR A 8 5.06 6.27 5.10
N VAL A 9 4.93 7.50 4.61
CA VAL A 9 4.84 7.76 3.17
C VAL A 9 5.87 8.80 2.77
N THR A 10 6.30 8.76 1.51
CA THR A 10 7.17 9.80 0.97
C THR A 10 6.36 11.03 0.61
N ARG A 11 7.01 12.20 0.67
CA ARG A 11 6.35 13.45 0.30
C ARG A 11 5.84 13.45 -1.15
N PRO A 12 6.62 12.98 -2.15
CA PRO A 12 6.10 12.92 -3.52
C PRO A 12 4.89 12.00 -3.66
N ASP A 13 4.90 10.85 -2.99
CA ASP A 13 3.75 9.95 -3.02
C ASP A 13 2.52 10.60 -2.39
N LEU A 14 2.70 11.28 -1.26
CA LEU A 14 1.60 11.99 -0.62
C LEU A 14 0.98 13.02 -1.57
N GLN A 15 1.82 13.81 -2.24
CA GLN A 15 1.34 14.83 -3.17
C GLN A 15 0.56 14.21 -4.33
N ARG A 16 1.06 13.13 -4.92
CA ARG A 16 0.38 12.45 -6.01
C ARG A 16 -0.94 11.84 -5.56
N LEU A 17 -0.95 11.24 -4.36
CA LEU A 17 -2.16 10.61 -3.83
C LEU A 17 -3.22 11.66 -3.48
N GLU A 18 -2.82 12.81 -2.95
CA GLU A 18 -3.74 13.90 -2.72
C GLU A 18 -4.35 14.43 -4.01
N GLN A 19 -3.53 14.55 -5.07
CA GLN A 19 -4.03 14.95 -6.38
C GLN A 19 -5.01 13.92 -6.94
N LEU A 20 -4.71 12.64 -6.76
CA LEU A 20 -5.60 11.56 -7.18
C LEU A 20 -6.96 11.69 -6.48
N LEU A 21 -6.95 11.86 -5.17
CA LEU A 21 -8.19 11.97 -4.40
C LEU A 21 -9.00 13.20 -4.82
N ASP A 22 -8.33 14.32 -5.09
CA ASP A 22 -8.99 15.54 -5.55
C ASP A 22 -9.62 15.38 -6.93
N SER A 23 -9.09 14.49 -7.76
CA SER A 23 -9.57 14.29 -9.13
C SER A 23 -10.76 13.33 -9.21
N LEU A 24 -11.11 12.64 -8.13
CA LEU A 24 -12.18 11.65 -8.17
C LEU A 24 -13.55 12.32 -8.21
N GLU A 25 -14.40 11.87 -9.11
CA GLU A 25 -15.78 12.36 -9.19
C GLU A 25 -16.61 11.83 -8.03
N GLU A 26 -16.33 10.59 -7.60
CA GLU A 26 -17.00 9.99 -6.46
C GLU A 26 -15.98 9.59 -5.42
N PHE A 27 -16.22 9.98 -4.17
CA PHE A 27 -15.36 9.66 -3.07
C PHE A 27 -15.90 8.41 -2.35
N GLY A 28 -15.67 7.25 -2.99
CA GLY A 28 -16.17 5.98 -2.48
C GLY A 28 -15.38 5.42 -1.31
N PRO A 29 -15.71 4.19 -0.87
CA PRO A 29 -15.05 3.58 0.29
C PRO A 29 -13.54 3.41 0.14
N GLY A 30 -13.07 3.09 -1.06
CA GLY A 30 -11.63 2.95 -1.30
C GLY A 30 -10.89 4.26 -1.12
N ALA A 31 -11.43 5.36 -1.67
CA ALA A 31 -10.83 6.68 -1.52
C ALA A 31 -10.88 7.14 -0.06
N GLN A 32 -11.97 6.85 0.63
CA GLN A 32 -12.12 7.22 2.04
C GLN A 32 -11.12 6.47 2.91
N ALA A 33 -10.92 5.18 2.66
CA ALA A 33 -9.94 4.38 3.38
C ALA A 33 -8.52 4.92 3.17
N LEU A 34 -8.19 5.28 1.93
CA LEU A 34 -6.89 5.87 1.62
C LEU A 34 -6.69 7.21 2.34
N GLN A 35 -7.69 8.08 2.30
CA GLN A 35 -7.61 9.37 2.97
C GLN A 35 -7.35 9.20 4.47
N THR A 36 -8.02 8.24 5.11
CA THR A 36 -7.83 7.95 6.52
C THR A 36 -6.40 7.55 6.81
N GLU A 37 -5.80 6.70 5.96
CA GLU A 37 -4.41 6.30 6.14
C GLU A 37 -3.45 7.46 5.94
N LEU A 38 -3.69 8.31 4.95
CA LEU A 38 -2.83 9.47 4.70
C LEU A 38 -2.88 10.49 5.84
N ASP A 39 -4.05 10.66 6.44
CA ASP A 39 -4.22 11.63 7.53
C ASP A 39 -3.39 11.28 8.76
N ARG A 40 -3.08 10.01 8.97
CA ARG A 40 -2.29 9.57 10.12
C ARG A 40 -0.85 9.18 9.77
N ALA A 41 -0.46 9.32 8.51
CA ALA A 41 0.85 8.89 8.06
C ALA A 41 1.96 9.85 8.52
N GLU A 42 3.13 9.28 8.77
CA GLU A 42 4.36 10.06 8.91
C GLU A 42 4.90 10.35 7.52
N VAL A 43 5.19 11.62 7.22
CA VAL A 43 5.67 12.03 5.90
C VAL A 43 7.16 12.28 5.96
N VAL A 44 7.90 11.61 5.06
CA VAL A 44 9.37 11.74 4.99
C VAL A 44 9.79 12.05 3.56
N GLY A 45 11.05 12.49 3.38
CA GLY A 45 11.59 12.68 2.04
C GLY A 45 11.93 11.36 1.36
N GLN A 46 12.07 11.39 0.03
CA GLN A 46 12.38 10.18 -0.74
C GLN A 46 13.67 9.50 -0.31
N LEU A 47 14.64 10.27 0.14
CA LEU A 47 15.93 9.72 0.56
C LEU A 47 15.90 9.21 2.00
N GLN A 48 14.81 9.44 2.71
CA GLN A 48 14.68 9.09 4.13
C GLN A 48 13.79 7.88 4.37
N ILE A 49 13.13 7.37 3.33
CA ILE A 49 12.20 6.25 3.49
C ILE A 49 13.01 4.95 3.66
N PRO A 50 12.73 4.15 4.70
CA PRO A 50 13.38 2.85 4.83
C PRO A 50 13.01 1.92 3.68
N ASP A 51 13.93 1.07 3.26
CA ASP A 51 13.71 0.13 2.16
C ASP A 51 12.75 -1.01 2.52
N SER A 52 12.42 -1.14 3.80
CA SER A 52 11.47 -2.14 4.28
C SER A 52 10.02 -1.63 4.33
N VAL A 53 9.77 -0.41 3.84
CA VAL A 53 8.44 0.21 3.84
C VAL A 53 7.85 0.16 2.43
N VAL A 54 6.55 -0.15 2.33
CA VAL A 54 5.84 -0.19 1.04
C VAL A 54 5.53 1.24 0.58
N THR A 55 6.03 1.59 -0.59
CA THR A 55 5.72 2.87 -1.26
C THR A 55 4.95 2.59 -2.54
N MET A 56 4.47 3.65 -3.21
CA MET A 56 3.82 3.45 -4.51
C MET A 56 4.81 2.82 -5.48
N ASN A 57 4.32 1.89 -6.30
CA ASN A 57 5.10 1.10 -7.25
C ASN A 57 6.08 0.11 -6.60
N SER A 58 5.95 -0.12 -5.30
CA SER A 58 6.70 -1.19 -4.62
C SER A 58 6.11 -2.56 -4.93
N ARG A 59 6.98 -3.55 -5.08
CA ARG A 59 6.58 -4.94 -5.19
C ARG A 59 6.83 -5.63 -3.86
N VAL A 60 5.82 -6.35 -3.36
CA VAL A 60 5.87 -6.95 -2.03
C VAL A 60 5.57 -8.43 -2.08
N HIS A 61 6.09 -9.16 -1.08
CA HIS A 61 5.79 -10.57 -0.85
C HIS A 61 5.03 -10.68 0.46
N CYS A 62 3.80 -11.13 0.38
CA CYS A 62 2.94 -11.36 1.55
C CYS A 62 2.60 -12.84 1.65
N ARG A 63 2.32 -13.29 2.86
CA ARG A 63 1.88 -14.67 3.10
C ARG A 63 0.61 -14.67 3.94
N GLU A 64 -0.40 -15.39 3.47
CA GLU A 64 -1.63 -15.57 4.22
C GLU A 64 -1.36 -16.56 5.37
N GLU A 65 -1.76 -16.16 6.59
CA GLU A 65 -1.31 -16.82 7.80
C GLU A 65 -1.83 -18.26 7.95
N VAL A 66 -3.10 -18.49 7.58
CA VAL A 66 -3.73 -19.79 7.79
C VAL A 66 -3.36 -20.80 6.72
N SER A 67 -3.47 -20.41 5.45
CA SER A 67 -3.21 -21.30 4.33
C SER A 67 -1.73 -21.40 3.95
N GLY A 68 -0.93 -20.42 4.36
CA GLY A 68 0.47 -20.31 3.93
C GLY A 68 0.63 -19.87 2.48
N LYS A 69 -0.44 -19.43 1.84
CA LYS A 69 -0.38 -19.02 0.44
C LYS A 69 0.40 -17.71 0.29
N ASP A 70 1.31 -17.69 -0.68
CA ASP A 70 2.13 -16.53 -0.97
C ASP A 70 1.49 -15.66 -2.05
N TYR A 71 1.62 -14.34 -1.87
CA TYR A 71 1.17 -13.34 -2.83
C TYR A 71 2.32 -12.39 -3.13
N HIS A 72 2.55 -12.14 -4.42
CA HIS A 72 3.51 -11.14 -4.88
C HIS A 72 2.71 -10.05 -5.57
N LEU A 73 2.71 -8.86 -4.98
CA LEU A 73 1.83 -7.77 -5.39
C LEU A 73 2.64 -6.51 -5.65
N THR A 74 2.25 -5.75 -6.67
CA THR A 74 2.81 -4.42 -6.94
C THR A 74 1.73 -3.39 -6.69
N LEU A 75 1.99 -2.45 -5.81
CA LEU A 75 1.06 -1.37 -5.47
C LEU A 75 1.17 -0.28 -6.53
N VAL A 76 0.08 -0.01 -7.23
CA VAL A 76 0.10 0.93 -8.36
C VAL A 76 -1.04 1.94 -8.27
N TYR A 77 -0.91 3.02 -9.07
CA TYR A 77 -2.00 3.96 -9.29
C TYR A 77 -3.09 3.31 -10.13
N PRO A 78 -4.36 3.80 -10.05
CA PRO A 78 -5.47 3.14 -10.75
C PRO A 78 -5.25 2.95 -12.24
N GLN A 79 -4.60 3.91 -12.92
CA GLN A 79 -4.37 3.79 -14.36
C GLN A 79 -3.42 2.67 -14.73
N ASP A 80 -2.61 2.21 -13.79
CA ASP A 80 -1.64 1.13 -14.02
C ASP A 80 -2.14 -0.21 -13.50
N ALA A 81 -3.31 -0.26 -12.91
CA ALA A 81 -3.89 -1.49 -12.37
C ALA A 81 -4.48 -2.34 -13.49
N GLY A 82 -4.71 -3.62 -13.20
CA GLY A 82 -5.31 -4.57 -14.12
C GLY A 82 -4.35 -5.60 -14.66
N GLY A 83 -3.05 -5.37 -14.55
CA GLY A 83 -2.06 -6.39 -14.89
C GLY A 83 -1.96 -7.44 -13.81
N GLU A 84 -1.39 -8.59 -14.16
CA GLU A 84 -1.20 -9.68 -13.20
C GLU A 84 -0.30 -9.22 -12.06
N GLY A 85 -0.73 -9.49 -10.83
CA GLY A 85 0.03 -9.12 -9.64
C GLY A 85 -0.03 -7.65 -9.26
N THR A 86 -0.84 -6.83 -9.95
CA THR A 86 -1.01 -5.43 -9.58
C THR A 86 -2.18 -5.23 -8.64
N VAL A 87 -2.07 -4.23 -7.78
CA VAL A 87 -3.14 -3.84 -6.84
C VAL A 87 -3.25 -2.32 -6.89
N SER A 88 -4.46 -1.83 -7.19
CA SER A 88 -4.71 -0.39 -7.17
C SER A 88 -4.66 0.15 -5.74
N ILE A 89 -4.09 1.35 -5.59
CA ILE A 89 -4.09 2.04 -4.29
C ILE A 89 -5.52 2.28 -3.78
N LEU A 90 -6.52 2.32 -4.64
CA LEU A 90 -7.91 2.51 -4.25
C LEU A 90 -8.60 1.20 -3.85
N ALA A 91 -7.97 0.05 -4.10
CA ALA A 91 -8.49 -1.23 -3.62
C ALA A 91 -8.22 -1.38 -2.11
N PRO A 92 -9.08 -2.15 -1.39
CA PRO A 92 -8.90 -2.29 0.06
C PRO A 92 -7.51 -2.79 0.47
N VAL A 93 -6.99 -3.81 -0.22
CA VAL A 93 -5.65 -4.33 0.12
C VAL A 93 -4.56 -3.34 -0.25
N GLY A 94 -4.77 -2.55 -1.32
CA GLY A 94 -3.80 -1.54 -1.74
C GLY A 94 -3.63 -0.44 -0.71
N SER A 95 -4.74 0.15 -0.25
CA SER A 95 -4.67 1.20 0.77
C SER A 95 -4.11 0.68 2.09
N ALA A 96 -4.33 -0.60 2.40
CA ALA A 96 -3.79 -1.21 3.61
C ALA A 96 -2.29 -1.50 3.50
N LEU A 97 -1.77 -1.72 2.29
CA LEU A 97 -0.35 -1.99 2.08
C LEU A 97 0.51 -0.73 2.16
N LEU A 98 -0.01 0.41 1.72
CA LEU A 98 0.78 1.64 1.65
C LEU A 98 1.34 2.00 3.03
N GLY A 99 2.64 2.21 3.09
CA GLY A 99 3.32 2.60 4.32
C GLY A 99 3.56 1.48 5.31
N LEU A 100 3.15 0.26 4.99
CA LEU A 100 3.37 -0.90 5.85
C LEU A 100 4.84 -1.27 5.84
N SER A 101 5.35 -1.76 6.98
CA SER A 101 6.73 -2.20 7.12
C SER A 101 6.81 -3.72 7.17
N VAL A 102 7.93 -4.28 6.73
CA VAL A 102 8.19 -5.72 6.84
C VAL A 102 8.00 -6.16 8.31
N GLY A 103 7.31 -7.26 8.50
CA GLY A 103 6.99 -7.79 9.82
C GLY A 103 5.62 -7.39 10.33
N GLN A 104 4.97 -6.43 9.69
CA GLN A 104 3.60 -6.05 10.03
C GLN A 104 2.61 -6.87 9.20
N HIS A 105 1.34 -6.81 9.59
CA HIS A 105 0.30 -7.55 8.89
C HIS A 105 -0.91 -6.66 8.64
N ILE A 106 -1.74 -7.09 7.69
CA ILE A 106 -3.03 -6.46 7.42
C ILE A 106 -4.11 -7.53 7.48
N ASP A 107 -5.32 -7.08 7.83
CA ASP A 107 -6.52 -7.91 7.74
C ASP A 107 -7.23 -7.57 6.44
N TRP A 108 -7.43 -8.58 5.59
CA TRP A 108 -8.01 -8.41 4.27
C TRP A 108 -9.34 -9.16 4.19
N PRO A 109 -10.46 -8.45 4.04
CA PRO A 109 -11.75 -9.10 3.81
C PRO A 109 -11.78 -9.64 2.38
N ALA A 110 -11.67 -10.97 2.25
CA ALA A 110 -11.70 -11.61 0.95
C ALA A 110 -13.11 -11.57 0.36
N PRO A 111 -13.23 -11.68 -1.00
CA PRO A 111 -14.56 -11.73 -1.64
C PRO A 111 -15.45 -12.86 -1.14
N SER A 112 -14.85 -13.93 -0.63
CA SER A 112 -15.58 -15.06 -0.06
C SER A 112 -16.22 -14.77 1.28
N GLY A 113 -16.01 -13.58 1.86
CA GLY A 113 -16.49 -13.20 3.18
C GLY A 113 -15.57 -13.57 4.32
N LYS A 114 -14.47 -14.26 4.04
CA LYS A 114 -13.49 -14.61 5.05
C LYS A 114 -12.56 -13.44 5.33
N GLN A 115 -12.12 -13.34 6.58
CA GLN A 115 -11.04 -12.42 6.94
C GLN A 115 -9.71 -13.16 6.76
N LEU A 116 -8.86 -12.62 5.90
CA LEU A 116 -7.52 -13.15 5.70
C LEU A 116 -6.54 -12.25 6.43
N LYS A 117 -5.52 -12.85 7.01
CA LYS A 117 -4.41 -12.11 7.60
C LYS A 117 -3.20 -12.28 6.70
N LEU A 118 -2.72 -11.19 6.13
CA LEU A 118 -1.55 -11.18 5.27
C LEU A 118 -0.37 -10.58 6.04
N ASN A 119 0.70 -11.36 6.17
CA ASN A 119 1.93 -10.89 6.79
C ASN A 119 2.87 -10.39 5.68
N LEU A 120 3.39 -9.18 5.84
CA LEU A 120 4.36 -8.62 4.90
C LEU A 120 5.73 -9.22 5.19
N LEU A 121 6.22 -10.08 4.30
CA LEU A 121 7.49 -10.77 4.48
C LEU A 121 8.66 -10.00 3.90
N ALA A 122 8.46 -9.31 2.78
CA ALA A 122 9.54 -8.59 2.11
C ALA A 122 8.98 -7.52 1.19
N VAL A 123 9.76 -6.46 1.02
CA VAL A 123 9.59 -5.51 -0.07
C VAL A 123 10.62 -5.91 -1.13
N GLU A 124 10.16 -6.53 -2.21
CA GLU A 124 11.04 -7.08 -3.24
C GLU A 124 11.62 -6.01 -4.14
N TYR A 125 10.88 -4.92 -4.33
CA TYR A 125 11.32 -3.76 -5.09
C TYR A 125 10.69 -2.51 -4.49
N GLN A 126 11.52 -1.52 -4.20
CA GLN A 126 11.06 -0.19 -3.79
C GLN A 126 11.78 0.81 -4.69
N PRO A 127 11.04 1.66 -5.43
CA PRO A 127 11.66 2.61 -6.36
C PRO A 127 12.73 3.48 -5.69
N GLU A 128 12.45 3.99 -4.50
CA GLU A 128 13.39 4.87 -3.78
C GLU A 128 14.68 4.15 -3.44
N ALA A 129 14.59 2.91 -2.97
CA ALA A 129 15.78 2.11 -2.64
C ALA A 129 16.61 1.78 -3.88
N SER A 130 15.95 1.69 -5.04
CA SER A 130 16.62 1.41 -6.32
C SER A 130 17.11 2.67 -7.03
N GLY A 131 16.83 3.85 -6.46
CA GLY A 131 17.21 5.11 -7.07
C GLY A 131 16.29 5.56 -8.20
N ASP A 132 15.13 4.95 -8.33
CA ASP A 132 14.17 5.26 -9.40
C ASP A 132 13.13 6.24 -8.86
N TYR A 133 13.48 7.53 -8.86
CA TYR A 133 12.63 8.56 -8.27
C TYR A 133 11.58 9.10 -9.23
N SER A 134 11.51 8.58 -10.45
CA SER A 134 10.57 9.04 -11.47
C SER A 134 9.30 8.20 -11.56
N LEU A 135 9.22 7.10 -10.82
CA LEU A 135 8.02 6.26 -10.84
C LEU A 135 6.85 6.86 -10.08
#